data_e082d3445c9ad8941f400708035d43de
#
_entry.id   e082d3445c9ad8941f400708035d43de
#
_cell.length_a   1.000
_cell.length_b   1.000
_cell.length_c   1.000
_cell.angle_alpha   90.00
_cell.angle_beta   90.00
_cell.angle_gamma   90.00
#
_symmetry.space_group_name_H-M   'P 1'
#
loop_
_entity.id
_entity.type
_entity.pdbx_description
1 polymer ?
#
loop_
_entity_poly.entity_id
_entity_poly.type
_entity_poly.pdbx_seq_one_letter_code
_entity_poly.pdbx_strand_id
1 'polypeptide(L)'
;MSDATNWESVPLRGLFSFERGKEKNMALLKEGDLPLVSARNVNNGVKGFVGNPTKIFSGGNVITLNNDGDGGAGLAYYQACDFALDTHVTALIPQDDISPEALMYMTASISKQHDIFGHGRSISLPRAKRLQNMLPVNDDGAPDYALMTDYVKKLRKSMLTRYKAHAIANIKKLGEYLPVSSIQEMRWEPFLIADIFDILPGKRLVAAGSTPGDRPFIGALDNSNGVARFVNDTNVSLDKNVLGVNYNGNGMVIGFYHPYECIFSDDVKRFHLKHHEDNAFVLLFMKVAILQQKSKFGYLYKFNAERMANTRIMLPVTDDGTPDYKYMEQYTKNLILRKYKQYLAYLDSKEKVAPSPAND
;
A
#
# COMPACT_ATOMS: atom_id res chain seq x y z
N MET A 1 15.31 -35.94 2.83
CA MET A 1 14.10 -36.32 2.10
C MET A 1 13.14 -35.17 2.29
N SER A 2 12.72 -34.46 1.27
CA SER A 2 11.65 -33.47 1.38
C SER A 2 10.36 -34.27 1.44
N ASP A 3 9.77 -34.37 2.62
CA ASP A 3 8.43 -34.92 2.76
C ASP A 3 7.51 -34.10 1.85
N ALA A 4 6.94 -34.76 0.86
CA ALA A 4 6.02 -34.11 -0.07
C ALA A 4 4.79 -33.69 0.73
N THR A 5 4.59 -32.36 0.86
CA THR A 5 3.40 -31.83 1.53
C THR A 5 2.17 -32.28 0.76
N ASN A 6 1.27 -32.98 1.41
CA ASN A 6 -0.01 -33.36 0.86
C ASN A 6 -0.96 -32.16 0.84
N TRP A 7 -1.71 -32.00 -0.24
CA TRP A 7 -2.64 -30.89 -0.41
C TRP A 7 -4.03 -31.43 -0.73
N GLU A 8 -5.02 -30.94 -0.03
CA GLU A 8 -6.41 -31.31 -0.26
C GLU A 8 -7.32 -30.09 -0.40
N SER A 9 -8.44 -30.34 -1.07
CA SER A 9 -9.50 -29.36 -1.27
C SER A 9 -10.47 -29.40 -0.06
N VAL A 10 -10.33 -28.41 0.83
CA VAL A 10 -11.08 -28.35 2.09
C VAL A 10 -12.22 -27.34 1.97
N PRO A 11 -13.49 -27.71 2.24
CA PRO A 11 -14.60 -26.76 2.19
C PRO A 11 -14.56 -25.78 3.36
N LEU A 12 -14.69 -24.49 3.08
CA LEU A 12 -14.62 -23.45 4.13
C LEU A 12 -15.67 -23.63 5.23
N ARG A 13 -16.84 -24.21 4.91
CA ARG A 13 -17.90 -24.48 5.88
C ARG A 13 -17.51 -25.44 7.00
N GLY A 14 -16.49 -26.26 6.76
CA GLY A 14 -15.96 -27.18 7.77
C GLY A 14 -14.98 -26.52 8.75
N LEU A 15 -14.50 -25.34 8.41
CA LEU A 15 -13.45 -24.62 9.16
C LEU A 15 -13.98 -23.36 9.85
N PHE A 16 -15.03 -22.76 9.29
CA PHE A 16 -15.55 -21.46 9.72
C PHE A 16 -17.05 -21.45 9.90
N SER A 17 -17.52 -20.69 10.87
CA SER A 17 -18.86 -20.13 10.88
C SER A 17 -18.86 -18.81 10.07
N PHE A 18 -20.00 -18.46 9.47
CA PHE A 18 -20.12 -17.34 8.54
C PHE A 18 -21.12 -16.33 9.06
N GLU A 19 -20.67 -15.10 9.21
CA GLU A 19 -21.55 -14.02 9.61
C GLU A 19 -21.39 -12.79 8.71
N ARG A 20 -22.49 -12.29 8.15
CA ARG A 20 -22.49 -11.10 7.30
C ARG A 20 -22.46 -9.83 8.14
N GLY A 21 -21.76 -8.81 7.64
CA GLY A 21 -21.72 -7.49 8.25
C GLY A 21 -23.10 -6.84 8.41
N LYS A 22 -23.21 -5.88 9.31
CA LYS A 22 -24.47 -5.23 9.69
C LYS A 22 -24.53 -3.76 9.27
N GLU A 23 -23.38 -3.13 9.00
CA GLU A 23 -23.33 -1.69 8.70
C GLU A 23 -23.83 -1.40 7.30
N LYS A 24 -25.02 -0.81 7.18
CA LYS A 24 -25.67 -0.52 5.90
C LYS A 24 -25.48 0.92 5.45
N ASN A 25 -25.58 1.86 6.37
CA ASN A 25 -25.53 3.30 6.06
C ASN A 25 -24.34 3.95 6.73
N MET A 26 -23.27 4.09 5.96
CA MET A 26 -22.00 4.65 6.42
C MET A 26 -22.08 6.13 6.81
N ALA A 27 -23.05 6.86 6.24
CA ALA A 27 -23.24 8.29 6.56
C ALA A 27 -23.79 8.55 7.97
N LEU A 28 -24.36 7.52 8.60
CA LEU A 28 -24.87 7.60 9.98
C LEU A 28 -23.84 7.19 11.03
N LEU A 29 -22.69 6.68 10.61
CA LEU A 29 -21.63 6.29 11.54
C LEU A 29 -20.84 7.51 11.99
N LYS A 30 -20.65 7.65 13.30
CA LYS A 30 -19.82 8.69 13.90
C LYS A 30 -18.35 8.27 13.81
N GLU A 31 -17.47 9.24 13.79
CA GLU A 31 -16.03 9.01 13.94
C GLU A 31 -15.72 8.36 15.31
N GLY A 32 -14.70 7.52 15.33
CA GLY A 32 -14.26 6.79 16.52
C GLY A 32 -12.98 6.00 16.24
N ASP A 33 -12.67 5.02 17.11
CA ASP A 33 -11.41 4.29 17.07
C ASP A 33 -11.54 2.84 16.55
N LEU A 34 -12.78 2.37 16.31
CA LEU A 34 -13.02 1.01 15.87
C LEU A 34 -12.89 0.90 14.35
N PRO A 35 -12.01 0.03 13.80
CA PRO A 35 -11.90 -0.17 12.35
C PRO A 35 -13.23 -0.63 11.75
N LEU A 36 -13.64 0.02 10.66
CA LEU A 36 -14.76 -0.40 9.82
C LEU A 36 -14.24 -1.09 8.57
N VAL A 37 -14.45 -2.39 8.46
CA VAL A 37 -14.06 -3.19 7.31
C VAL A 37 -15.18 -3.22 6.27
N SER A 38 -14.82 -2.94 5.03
CA SER A 38 -15.72 -2.86 3.86
C SER A 38 -15.11 -3.61 2.67
N ALA A 39 -15.87 -3.83 1.62
CA ALA A 39 -15.43 -4.54 0.40
C ALA A 39 -14.44 -3.70 -0.43
N ARG A 40 -13.24 -3.48 0.12
CA ARG A 40 -12.13 -2.76 -0.52
C ARG A 40 -11.03 -3.72 -0.95
N ASN A 41 -10.24 -3.30 -1.95
CA ASN A 41 -9.07 -4.03 -2.43
C ASN A 41 -7.74 -3.49 -1.86
N VAL A 42 -7.79 -2.58 -0.88
CA VAL A 42 -6.64 -1.93 -0.25
C VAL A 42 -6.83 -1.78 1.26
N ASN A 43 -5.75 -1.48 1.98
CA ASN A 43 -5.73 -1.15 3.41
C ASN A 43 -6.39 -2.24 4.30
N ASN A 44 -6.15 -3.50 4.01
CA ASN A 44 -6.74 -4.64 4.74
C ASN A 44 -8.28 -4.58 4.84
N GLY A 45 -8.95 -3.99 3.83
CA GLY A 45 -10.38 -3.76 3.82
C GLY A 45 -10.86 -2.60 4.69
N VAL A 46 -10.01 -1.97 5.49
CA VAL A 46 -10.39 -0.87 6.39
C VAL A 46 -10.77 0.37 5.58
N LYS A 47 -12.01 0.84 5.76
CA LYS A 47 -12.56 2.04 5.11
C LYS A 47 -12.36 3.31 5.95
N GLY A 48 -12.40 3.17 7.27
CA GLY A 48 -12.29 4.26 8.23
C GLY A 48 -12.43 3.73 9.65
N PHE A 49 -12.63 4.64 10.59
CA PHE A 49 -12.81 4.31 12.00
C PHE A 49 -14.14 4.88 12.51
N VAL A 50 -14.87 4.11 13.33
CA VAL A 50 -16.24 4.43 13.76
C VAL A 50 -16.40 4.27 15.26
N GLY A 51 -17.33 5.06 15.86
CA GLY A 51 -17.59 5.06 17.30
C GLY A 51 -18.94 4.45 17.70
N ASN A 52 -19.88 4.25 16.76
CA ASN A 52 -21.24 3.78 17.05
C ASN A 52 -21.70 2.68 16.09
N PRO A 53 -20.95 1.57 15.95
CA PRO A 53 -21.34 0.49 15.04
C PRO A 53 -22.57 -0.26 15.56
N THR A 54 -23.34 -0.85 14.65
CA THR A 54 -24.47 -1.73 14.95
C THR A 54 -24.00 -3.03 15.62
N LYS A 55 -22.84 -3.54 15.18
CA LYS A 55 -22.22 -4.75 15.73
C LYS A 55 -20.70 -4.65 15.74
N ILE A 56 -20.11 -5.09 16.86
CA ILE A 56 -18.67 -5.28 17.01
C ILE A 56 -18.34 -6.77 16.91
N PHE A 57 -17.36 -7.13 16.08
CA PHE A 57 -16.70 -8.43 16.09
C PHE A 57 -15.51 -8.33 17.04
N SER A 58 -15.70 -8.85 18.25
CA SER A 58 -14.72 -8.72 19.34
C SER A 58 -13.67 -9.83 19.32
N GLY A 59 -12.48 -9.53 19.85
CA GLY A 59 -11.38 -10.48 20.03
C GLY A 59 -10.49 -10.65 18.80
N GLY A 60 -10.86 -10.12 17.64
CA GLY A 60 -10.09 -10.33 16.41
C GLY A 60 -9.97 -11.80 16.03
N ASN A 61 -8.84 -12.17 15.41
CA ASN A 61 -8.53 -13.53 14.93
C ASN A 61 -9.61 -14.07 13.95
N VAL A 62 -10.07 -13.22 13.05
CA VAL A 62 -11.16 -13.49 12.09
C VAL A 62 -10.67 -13.19 10.67
N ILE A 63 -11.11 -13.99 9.69
CA ILE A 63 -10.93 -13.67 8.27
C ILE A 63 -12.19 -12.94 7.77
N THR A 64 -12.01 -11.81 7.07
CA THR A 64 -13.11 -11.13 6.37
C THR A 64 -13.02 -11.42 4.88
N LEU A 65 -14.14 -11.76 4.24
CA LEU A 65 -14.26 -12.07 2.82
C LEU A 65 -15.17 -11.05 2.14
N ASN A 66 -14.65 -10.36 1.15
CA ASN A 66 -15.41 -9.41 0.35
C ASN A 66 -16.42 -10.18 -0.54
N ASN A 67 -17.70 -9.85 -0.41
CA ASN A 67 -18.79 -10.53 -1.16
C ASN A 67 -18.93 -9.95 -2.58
N ASP A 68 -18.65 -8.67 -2.76
CA ASP A 68 -18.79 -7.91 -3.99
C ASP A 68 -17.84 -6.70 -3.99
N GLY A 69 -18.06 -5.75 -4.88
CA GLY A 69 -17.24 -4.56 -5.03
C GLY A 69 -16.34 -4.61 -6.26
N ASP A 70 -16.09 -3.43 -6.85
CA ASP A 70 -15.24 -3.28 -8.03
C ASP A 70 -13.78 -3.63 -7.71
N GLY A 71 -13.31 -4.74 -8.27
CA GLY A 71 -11.95 -5.23 -8.08
C GLY A 71 -11.67 -5.77 -6.67
N GLY A 72 -12.69 -5.96 -5.81
CA GLY A 72 -12.51 -6.45 -4.45
C GLY A 72 -13.21 -7.77 -4.12
N ALA A 73 -14.18 -8.20 -4.92
CA ALA A 73 -14.93 -9.45 -4.67
C ALA A 73 -13.99 -10.67 -4.60
N GLY A 74 -14.12 -11.50 -3.56
CA GLY A 74 -13.27 -12.67 -3.35
C GLY A 74 -11.95 -12.41 -2.62
N LEU A 75 -11.55 -11.14 -2.41
CA LEU A 75 -10.42 -10.84 -1.53
C LEU A 75 -10.78 -11.12 -0.08
N ALA A 76 -9.85 -11.72 0.63
CA ALA A 76 -9.96 -12.01 2.05
C ALA A 76 -8.87 -11.25 2.82
N TYR A 77 -9.20 -10.85 4.07
CA TYR A 77 -8.29 -10.15 4.96
C TYR A 77 -8.34 -10.70 6.38
N TYR A 78 -7.18 -10.85 7.00
CA TYR A 78 -7.09 -11.22 8.41
C TYR A 78 -7.27 -9.99 9.29
N GLN A 79 -8.18 -10.08 10.26
CA GLN A 79 -8.44 -9.03 11.24
C GLN A 79 -7.90 -9.47 12.62
N ALA A 80 -6.93 -8.72 13.13
CA ALA A 80 -6.23 -9.04 14.37
C ALA A 80 -6.83 -8.39 15.63
N CYS A 81 -7.79 -7.48 15.48
CA CYS A 81 -8.39 -6.71 16.57
C CYS A 81 -9.89 -6.62 16.38
N ASP A 82 -10.58 -5.99 17.32
CA ASP A 82 -12.01 -5.68 17.20
C ASP A 82 -12.29 -4.83 15.96
N PHE A 83 -13.40 -5.09 15.30
CA PHE A 83 -13.81 -4.35 14.10
C PHE A 83 -15.34 -4.34 13.92
N ALA A 84 -15.84 -3.38 13.16
CA ALA A 84 -17.17 -3.37 12.59
C ALA A 84 -17.13 -3.80 11.13
N LEU A 85 -18.25 -4.34 10.60
CA LEU A 85 -18.28 -4.95 9.28
C LEU A 85 -19.45 -4.46 8.43
N ASP A 86 -19.13 -3.99 7.24
CA ASP A 86 -20.07 -3.58 6.19
C ASP A 86 -20.86 -4.80 5.66
N THR A 87 -22.11 -4.60 5.26
CA THR A 87 -22.99 -5.64 4.67
C THR A 87 -22.44 -6.28 3.40
N HIS A 88 -21.45 -5.69 2.75
CA HIS A 88 -20.78 -6.22 1.55
C HIS A 88 -19.62 -7.18 1.89
N VAL A 89 -19.41 -7.49 3.16
CA VAL A 89 -18.34 -8.37 3.64
C VAL A 89 -18.92 -9.44 4.57
N THR A 90 -18.34 -10.63 4.54
CA THR A 90 -18.67 -11.75 5.43
C THR A 90 -17.48 -12.05 6.33
N ALA A 91 -17.72 -12.15 7.65
CA ALA A 91 -16.77 -12.70 8.60
C ALA A 91 -16.75 -14.22 8.51
N LEU A 92 -15.56 -14.81 8.42
CA LEU A 92 -15.27 -16.23 8.56
C LEU A 92 -14.63 -16.40 9.93
N ILE A 93 -15.43 -16.84 10.89
CA ILE A 93 -15.07 -17.02 12.29
C ILE A 93 -14.60 -18.46 12.47
N PRO A 94 -13.34 -18.71 12.90
CA PRO A 94 -12.83 -20.07 13.10
C PRO A 94 -13.72 -20.88 14.04
N GLN A 95 -13.91 -22.17 13.75
CA GLN A 95 -14.63 -23.09 14.61
C GLN A 95 -13.70 -23.77 15.62
N ASP A 96 -12.41 -23.84 15.27
CA ASP A 96 -11.35 -24.37 16.12
C ASP A 96 -10.42 -23.25 16.59
N ASP A 97 -9.54 -23.53 17.55
CA ASP A 97 -8.47 -22.63 17.97
C ASP A 97 -7.34 -22.65 16.93
N ILE A 98 -7.46 -21.77 15.93
CA ILE A 98 -6.51 -21.63 14.82
C ILE A 98 -5.59 -20.44 15.09
N SER A 99 -4.28 -20.66 14.99
CA SER A 99 -3.28 -19.59 15.19
C SER A 99 -3.47 -18.42 14.20
N PRO A 100 -3.12 -17.19 14.61
CA PRO A 100 -3.12 -16.03 13.72
C PRO A 100 -2.33 -16.26 12.42
N GLU A 101 -1.19 -16.93 12.50
CA GLU A 101 -0.34 -17.23 11.35
C GLU A 101 -1.01 -18.21 10.38
N ALA A 102 -1.67 -19.26 10.89
CA ALA A 102 -2.42 -20.19 10.04
C ALA A 102 -3.60 -19.50 9.37
N LEU A 103 -4.32 -18.62 10.07
CA LEU A 103 -5.37 -17.79 9.47
C LEU A 103 -4.84 -16.84 8.40
N MET A 104 -3.66 -16.21 8.60
CA MET A 104 -3.01 -15.39 7.56
C MET A 104 -2.66 -16.23 6.32
N TYR A 105 -2.18 -17.45 6.50
CA TYR A 105 -1.93 -18.38 5.40
C TYR A 105 -3.21 -18.67 4.61
N MET A 106 -4.28 -19.03 5.32
CA MET A 106 -5.59 -19.34 4.74
C MET A 106 -6.18 -18.12 4.02
N THR A 107 -6.03 -16.92 4.59
CA THR A 107 -6.42 -15.65 3.97
C THR A 107 -5.80 -15.46 2.60
N ALA A 108 -4.49 -15.71 2.49
CA ALA A 108 -3.77 -15.61 1.21
C ALA A 108 -4.25 -16.68 0.20
N SER A 109 -4.50 -17.91 0.67
CA SER A 109 -5.01 -19.00 -0.18
C SER A 109 -6.43 -18.74 -0.68
N ILE A 110 -7.32 -18.22 0.16
CA ILE A 110 -8.70 -17.83 -0.22
C ILE A 110 -8.64 -16.71 -1.28
N SER A 111 -7.81 -15.69 -1.07
CA SER A 111 -7.68 -14.55 -1.98
C SER A 111 -7.16 -14.93 -3.38
N LYS A 112 -6.46 -16.07 -3.54
CA LYS A 112 -6.05 -16.57 -4.86
C LYS A 112 -7.23 -16.90 -5.79
N GLN A 113 -8.42 -17.06 -5.24
CA GLN A 113 -9.64 -17.32 -6.01
C GLN A 113 -10.34 -16.02 -6.46
N HIS A 114 -9.79 -14.86 -6.14
CA HIS A 114 -10.39 -13.56 -6.42
C HIS A 114 -10.80 -13.38 -7.89
N ASP A 115 -9.98 -13.80 -8.84
CA ASP A 115 -10.21 -13.59 -10.28
C ASP A 115 -11.45 -14.30 -10.85
N ILE A 116 -12.01 -15.29 -10.11
CA ILE A 116 -13.26 -15.97 -10.52
C ILE A 116 -14.51 -15.20 -10.12
N PHE A 117 -14.38 -14.12 -9.33
CA PHE A 117 -15.48 -13.27 -8.85
C PHE A 117 -15.42 -11.90 -9.48
N GLY A 118 -16.56 -11.18 -9.51
CA GLY A 118 -16.66 -9.85 -10.10
C GLY A 118 -18.11 -9.45 -10.33
N HIS A 119 -18.33 -8.45 -11.19
CA HIS A 119 -19.68 -8.05 -11.61
C HIS A 119 -20.46 -9.25 -12.17
N GLY A 120 -21.68 -9.48 -11.62
CA GLY A 120 -22.53 -10.63 -11.95
C GLY A 120 -22.12 -11.95 -11.28
N ARG A 121 -20.98 -11.98 -10.58
CA ARG A 121 -20.46 -13.15 -9.86
C ARG A 121 -20.11 -12.83 -8.40
N SER A 122 -20.95 -12.08 -7.71
CA SER A 122 -20.79 -11.79 -6.28
C SER A 122 -20.88 -13.07 -5.43
N ILE A 123 -20.28 -13.01 -4.23
CA ILE A 123 -20.25 -14.13 -3.30
C ILE A 123 -21.44 -14.01 -2.35
N SER A 124 -22.54 -14.72 -2.64
CA SER A 124 -23.63 -14.89 -1.67
C SER A 124 -23.20 -15.79 -0.50
N LEU A 125 -23.86 -15.70 0.64
CA LEU A 125 -23.56 -16.54 1.80
C LEU A 125 -23.59 -18.06 1.48
N PRO A 126 -24.58 -18.59 0.72
CA PRO A 126 -24.55 -19.99 0.29
C PRO A 126 -23.36 -20.32 -0.63
N ARG A 127 -22.90 -19.35 -1.45
CA ARG A 127 -21.72 -19.52 -2.31
C ARG A 127 -20.44 -19.53 -1.48
N ALA A 128 -20.28 -18.60 -0.52
CA ALA A 128 -19.15 -18.56 0.40
C ALA A 128 -18.96 -19.89 1.15
N LYS A 129 -20.05 -20.46 1.67
CA LYS A 129 -20.05 -21.75 2.38
C LYS A 129 -19.61 -22.93 1.50
N ARG A 130 -19.74 -22.84 0.17
CA ARG A 130 -19.35 -23.89 -0.78
C ARG A 130 -17.95 -23.71 -1.35
N LEU A 131 -17.29 -22.59 -1.04
CA LEU A 131 -15.91 -22.38 -1.49
C LEU A 131 -15.00 -23.47 -0.93
N GLN A 132 -14.16 -23.98 -1.81
CA GLN A 132 -13.11 -24.92 -1.48
C GLN A 132 -11.80 -24.15 -1.37
N ASN A 133 -10.94 -24.55 -0.45
CA ASN A 133 -9.62 -23.98 -0.31
C ASN A 133 -8.57 -25.10 -0.36
N MET A 134 -7.57 -24.96 -1.22
CA MET A 134 -6.45 -25.91 -1.25
C MET A 134 -5.56 -25.62 -0.06
N LEU A 135 -5.46 -26.58 0.86
CA LEU A 135 -4.66 -26.47 2.09
C LEU A 135 -3.72 -27.67 2.22
N PRO A 136 -2.54 -27.48 2.85
CA PRO A 136 -1.75 -28.61 3.28
C PRO A 136 -2.48 -29.39 4.35
N VAL A 137 -2.41 -30.71 4.28
CA VAL A 137 -3.02 -31.62 5.24
C VAL A 137 -1.97 -32.50 5.91
N ASN A 138 -2.26 -32.89 7.15
CA ASN A 138 -1.46 -33.87 7.89
C ASN A 138 -1.77 -35.31 7.45
N ASP A 139 -1.16 -36.30 8.07
CA ASP A 139 -1.34 -37.72 7.72
C ASP A 139 -2.78 -38.24 7.93
N ASP A 140 -3.56 -37.56 8.77
CA ASP A 140 -4.98 -37.87 9.01
C ASP A 140 -5.93 -37.21 8.00
N GLY A 141 -5.39 -36.45 7.05
CA GLY A 141 -6.19 -35.68 6.06
C GLY A 141 -6.83 -34.40 6.62
N ALA A 142 -6.49 -33.99 7.84
CA ALA A 142 -6.93 -32.72 8.44
C ALA A 142 -6.01 -31.57 8.05
N PRO A 143 -6.47 -30.31 8.00
CA PRO A 143 -5.60 -29.15 7.72
C PRO A 143 -4.41 -29.09 8.66
N ASP A 144 -3.21 -29.02 8.10
CA ASP A 144 -1.97 -28.92 8.88
C ASP A 144 -1.72 -27.45 9.32
N TYR A 145 -2.38 -27.06 10.40
CA TYR A 145 -2.21 -25.72 10.98
C TYR A 145 -0.80 -25.47 11.50
N ALA A 146 -0.07 -26.51 11.92
CA ALA A 146 1.30 -26.38 12.39
C ALA A 146 2.23 -25.98 11.25
N LEU A 147 2.15 -26.66 10.11
CA LEU A 147 2.91 -26.32 8.90
C LEU A 147 2.58 -24.91 8.40
N MET A 148 1.29 -24.54 8.34
CA MET A 148 0.89 -23.19 7.94
C MET A 148 1.45 -22.12 8.86
N THR A 149 1.41 -22.36 10.17
CA THR A 149 1.94 -21.47 11.21
C THR A 149 3.45 -21.28 11.04
N ASP A 150 4.18 -22.36 10.90
CA ASP A 150 5.64 -22.35 10.75
C ASP A 150 6.07 -21.67 9.46
N TYR A 151 5.34 -21.89 8.36
CA TYR A 151 5.60 -21.24 7.10
C TYR A 151 5.49 -19.71 7.22
N VAL A 152 4.38 -19.21 7.81
CA VAL A 152 4.17 -17.76 7.96
C VAL A 152 5.17 -17.15 8.93
N LYS A 153 5.52 -17.84 10.05
CA LYS A 153 6.56 -17.39 10.99
C LYS A 153 7.92 -17.27 10.30
N LYS A 154 8.32 -18.27 9.51
CA LYS A 154 9.57 -18.26 8.72
C LYS A 154 9.58 -17.13 7.69
N LEU A 155 8.49 -16.96 6.96
CA LEU A 155 8.34 -15.86 5.97
C LEU A 155 8.45 -14.50 6.66
N ARG A 156 7.72 -14.29 7.76
CA ARG A 156 7.76 -13.04 8.54
C ARG A 156 9.17 -12.75 9.06
N LYS A 157 9.85 -13.76 9.66
CA LYS A 157 11.23 -13.62 10.12
C LYS A 157 12.17 -13.21 8.99
N SER A 158 12.08 -13.86 7.84
CA SER A 158 12.90 -13.54 6.66
C SER A 158 12.65 -12.11 6.18
N MET A 159 11.38 -11.66 6.08
CA MET A 159 11.03 -10.31 5.69
C MET A 159 11.56 -9.26 6.68
N LEU A 160 11.40 -9.49 7.98
CA LEU A 160 11.89 -8.59 9.03
C LEU A 160 13.42 -8.50 9.04
N THR A 161 14.12 -9.62 8.87
CA THR A 161 15.59 -9.63 8.77
C THR A 161 16.07 -8.79 7.57
N ARG A 162 15.47 -8.99 6.40
CA ARG A 162 15.80 -8.18 5.20
C ARG A 162 15.49 -6.71 5.41
N TYR A 163 14.34 -6.39 6.03
CA TYR A 163 13.98 -5.01 6.33
C TYR A 163 14.97 -4.36 7.31
N LYS A 164 15.33 -5.03 8.42
CA LYS A 164 16.32 -4.53 9.40
C LYS A 164 17.66 -4.23 8.72
N ALA A 165 18.16 -5.15 7.88
CA ALA A 165 19.39 -4.93 7.12
C ALA A 165 19.28 -3.73 6.17
N HIS A 166 18.18 -3.61 5.42
CA HIS A 166 17.90 -2.49 4.54
C HIS A 166 17.83 -1.16 5.32
N ALA A 167 17.10 -1.12 6.43
CA ALA A 167 16.97 0.08 7.25
C ALA A 167 18.31 0.54 7.82
N ILE A 168 19.12 -0.37 8.35
CA ILE A 168 20.46 -0.08 8.87
C ILE A 168 21.37 0.47 7.76
N ALA A 169 21.37 -0.15 6.58
CA ALA A 169 22.15 0.32 5.44
C ALA A 169 21.74 1.72 4.99
N ASN A 170 20.43 2.02 4.98
CA ASN A 170 19.94 3.36 4.63
C ASN A 170 20.24 4.39 5.72
N ILE A 171 20.11 4.04 7.00
CA ILE A 171 20.52 4.93 8.10
C ILE A 171 21.99 5.32 7.94
N LYS A 172 22.88 4.36 7.62
CA LYS A 172 24.30 4.65 7.36
C LYS A 172 24.52 5.58 6.18
N LYS A 173 23.75 5.42 5.08
CA LYS A 173 23.83 6.29 3.89
C LYS A 173 23.29 7.70 4.16
N LEU A 174 22.25 7.83 4.98
CA LEU A 174 21.66 9.13 5.32
C LEU A 174 22.58 9.98 6.22
N GLY A 175 23.49 9.34 6.95
CA GLY A 175 24.40 9.99 7.88
C GLY A 175 23.71 10.37 9.21
N GLU A 176 24.24 11.40 9.85
CA GLU A 176 23.74 11.87 11.14
C GLU A 176 22.53 12.80 10.98
N TYR A 177 21.75 12.88 12.05
CA TYR A 177 20.68 13.85 12.17
C TYR A 177 21.31 15.25 12.32
N LEU A 178 21.00 16.16 11.40
CA LEU A 178 21.41 17.55 11.47
C LEU A 178 20.17 18.41 11.79
N PRO A 179 20.15 19.15 12.90
CA PRO A 179 19.02 20.01 13.24
C PRO A 179 18.74 21.03 12.13
N VAL A 180 17.47 21.17 11.80
CA VAL A 180 16.95 22.24 10.93
C VAL A 180 15.72 22.86 11.60
N SER A 181 15.40 24.09 11.23
CA SER A 181 14.20 24.79 11.70
C SER A 181 12.94 23.92 11.47
N SER A 182 11.96 24.08 12.33
CA SER A 182 10.68 23.41 12.12
C SER A 182 9.99 23.95 10.87
N ILE A 183 9.14 23.14 10.25
CA ILE A 183 8.43 23.52 9.01
C ILE A 183 7.53 24.76 9.23
N GLN A 184 7.08 25.00 10.47
CA GLN A 184 6.26 26.15 10.87
C GLN A 184 7.09 27.45 11.00
N GLU A 185 8.39 27.35 11.25
CA GLU A 185 9.28 28.51 11.43
C GLU A 185 9.89 28.98 10.11
N MET A 186 9.77 28.20 9.05
CA MET A 186 10.31 28.59 7.74
C MET A 186 9.47 29.69 7.09
N ARG A 187 10.14 30.59 6.37
CA ARG A 187 9.49 31.50 5.44
C ARG A 187 9.13 30.74 4.16
N TRP A 188 7.90 30.90 3.71
CA TRP A 188 7.35 30.21 2.54
C TRP A 188 6.92 31.21 1.48
N GLU A 189 7.28 30.94 0.22
CA GLU A 189 6.84 31.74 -0.92
C GLU A 189 6.22 30.87 -2.02
N PRO A 190 5.30 31.44 -2.83
CA PRO A 190 4.65 30.73 -3.93
C PRO A 190 5.50 30.76 -5.20
N PHE A 191 5.75 29.57 -5.79
CA PHE A 191 6.46 29.43 -7.06
C PHE A 191 5.56 28.73 -8.08
N LEU A 192 5.61 29.14 -9.35
CA LEU A 192 5.00 28.36 -10.43
C LEU A 192 5.78 27.03 -10.59
N ILE A 193 5.06 25.95 -10.82
CA ILE A 193 5.72 24.66 -11.11
C ILE A 193 6.65 24.79 -12.31
N ALA A 194 6.25 25.57 -13.32
CA ALA A 194 7.08 25.84 -14.51
C ALA A 194 8.40 26.58 -14.20
N ASP A 195 8.47 27.35 -13.12
CA ASP A 195 9.71 28.03 -12.73
C ASP A 195 10.70 27.09 -12.04
N ILE A 196 10.18 26.02 -11.42
CA ILE A 196 10.97 25.06 -10.64
C ILE A 196 11.36 23.84 -11.49
N PHE A 197 10.48 23.40 -12.41
CA PHE A 197 10.64 22.13 -13.12
C PHE A 197 10.61 22.26 -14.64
N ASP A 198 11.46 21.48 -15.30
CA ASP A 198 11.25 21.03 -16.66
C ASP A 198 10.22 19.90 -16.66
N ILE A 199 9.13 20.11 -17.41
CA ILE A 199 8.00 19.18 -17.46
C ILE A 199 8.02 18.43 -18.79
N LEU A 200 8.48 17.18 -18.78
CA LEU A 200 8.62 16.35 -19.97
C LEU A 200 7.47 15.37 -20.13
N PRO A 201 7.00 15.12 -21.37
CA PRO A 201 5.89 14.20 -21.60
C PRO A 201 6.34 12.74 -21.48
N GLY A 202 5.46 11.86 -20.97
CA GLY A 202 5.58 10.42 -21.20
C GLY A 202 5.13 10.04 -22.62
N LYS A 203 5.23 8.76 -22.95
CA LYS A 203 4.88 8.21 -24.26
C LYS A 203 3.94 7.01 -24.11
N ARG A 204 2.83 7.05 -24.84
CA ARG A 204 1.87 5.95 -24.84
C ARG A 204 2.53 4.64 -25.29
N LEU A 205 2.28 3.58 -24.51
CA LEU A 205 2.63 2.20 -24.84
C LEU A 205 1.40 1.32 -24.61
N VAL A 206 0.86 0.76 -25.68
CA VAL A 206 -0.34 -0.08 -25.61
C VAL A 206 0.04 -1.45 -25.04
N ALA A 207 -0.76 -1.97 -24.11
CA ALA A 207 -0.45 -3.23 -23.42
C ALA A 207 -0.30 -4.41 -24.39
N ALA A 208 -1.18 -4.52 -25.39
CA ALA A 208 -1.14 -5.60 -26.40
C ALA A 208 0.12 -5.61 -27.29
N GLY A 209 0.82 -4.45 -27.37
CA GLY A 209 2.07 -4.32 -28.15
C GLY A 209 3.32 -4.26 -27.30
N SER A 210 3.23 -4.47 -25.97
CA SER A 210 4.38 -4.44 -25.09
C SER A 210 4.96 -5.82 -24.85
N THR A 211 6.29 -5.90 -24.81
CA THR A 211 7.04 -7.13 -24.53
C THR A 211 7.29 -7.22 -23.01
N PRO A 212 6.91 -8.31 -22.33
CA PRO A 212 7.25 -8.52 -20.92
C PRO A 212 8.77 -8.44 -20.67
N GLY A 213 9.18 -7.85 -19.53
CA GLY A 213 10.57 -7.65 -19.16
C GLY A 213 10.73 -7.15 -17.74
N ASP A 214 11.87 -6.51 -17.43
CA ASP A 214 12.22 -6.07 -16.07
C ASP A 214 12.17 -4.54 -15.88
N ARG A 215 11.97 -3.76 -16.96
CA ARG A 215 11.88 -2.30 -16.88
C ARG A 215 10.49 -1.87 -16.42
N PRO A 216 10.35 -1.07 -15.34
CA PRO A 216 9.07 -0.53 -14.94
C PRO A 216 8.46 0.38 -16.01
N PHE A 217 7.19 0.15 -16.34
CA PHE A 217 6.34 1.08 -17.08
C PHE A 217 5.43 1.82 -16.09
N ILE A 218 5.61 3.14 -16.01
CA ILE A 218 4.92 4.01 -15.07
C ILE A 218 3.62 4.50 -15.69
N GLY A 219 2.50 4.16 -15.06
CA GLY A 219 1.16 4.61 -15.44
C GLY A 219 0.57 5.57 -14.42
N ALA A 220 -0.58 6.17 -14.75
CA ALA A 220 -1.29 7.10 -13.85
C ALA A 220 -2.03 6.38 -12.72
N LEU A 221 -1.30 5.59 -11.93
CA LEU A 221 -1.82 4.90 -10.75
C LEU A 221 -1.65 5.77 -9.49
N ASP A 222 -2.44 5.48 -8.47
CA ASP A 222 -2.36 6.12 -7.14
C ASP A 222 -1.63 5.26 -6.10
N ASN A 223 -1.17 4.08 -6.50
CA ASN A 223 -0.49 3.08 -5.67
C ASN A 223 0.70 2.45 -6.40
N SER A 224 1.33 1.45 -5.78
CA SER A 224 2.43 0.65 -6.35
C SER A 224 3.57 1.48 -6.97
N ASN A 225 3.85 2.65 -6.41
CA ASN A 225 4.81 3.63 -6.94
C ASN A 225 4.57 3.99 -8.43
N GLY A 226 3.32 3.94 -8.89
CA GLY A 226 2.95 4.18 -10.28
C GLY A 226 3.30 3.06 -11.26
N VAL A 227 3.91 1.96 -10.81
CA VAL A 227 4.31 0.85 -11.68
C VAL A 227 3.08 0.06 -12.13
N ALA A 228 2.73 0.20 -13.41
CA ALA A 228 1.59 -0.50 -14.00
C ALA A 228 1.94 -1.92 -14.48
N ARG A 229 3.16 -2.11 -14.96
CA ARG A 229 3.69 -3.40 -15.42
C ARG A 229 5.20 -3.33 -15.64
N PHE A 230 5.82 -4.46 -15.92
CA PHE A 230 7.22 -4.56 -16.30
C PHE A 230 7.33 -4.92 -17.78
N VAL A 231 8.20 -4.23 -18.52
CA VAL A 231 8.37 -4.37 -19.97
C VAL A 231 9.84 -4.41 -20.38
N ASN A 232 10.12 -4.97 -21.54
CA ASN A 232 11.46 -4.92 -22.17
C ASN A 232 11.57 -3.74 -23.16
N ASP A 233 10.47 -3.07 -23.43
CA ASP A 233 10.40 -1.96 -24.37
C ASP A 233 11.13 -0.73 -23.86
N THR A 234 11.56 0.11 -24.82
CA THR A 234 12.10 1.44 -24.57
C THR A 234 11.45 2.46 -25.51
N ASN A 235 11.42 3.72 -25.12
CA ASN A 235 10.93 4.84 -25.94
C ASN A 235 11.51 6.17 -25.46
N VAL A 236 11.13 7.27 -26.07
CA VAL A 236 11.61 8.63 -25.77
C VAL A 236 11.28 9.10 -24.33
N SER A 237 10.49 8.35 -23.59
CA SER A 237 10.22 8.65 -22.17
C SER A 237 11.12 7.88 -21.20
N LEU A 238 12.13 7.15 -21.71
CA LEU A 238 13.11 6.49 -20.84
C LEU A 238 13.81 7.52 -19.97
N ASP A 239 13.77 7.31 -18.66
CA ASP A 239 14.29 8.25 -17.68
C ASP A 239 14.64 7.57 -16.36
N LYS A 240 15.42 8.28 -15.52
CA LYS A 240 15.79 7.86 -14.16
C LYS A 240 16.02 9.06 -13.27
N ASN A 241 16.03 8.87 -11.95
CA ASN A 241 16.21 9.93 -10.96
C ASN A 241 15.25 11.10 -11.20
N VAL A 242 13.96 10.79 -11.35
CA VAL A 242 12.93 11.70 -11.83
C VAL A 242 11.65 11.59 -10.98
N LEU A 243 10.90 12.69 -10.85
CA LEU A 243 9.58 12.70 -10.25
C LEU A 243 8.52 12.53 -11.35
N GLY A 244 7.87 11.37 -11.39
CA GLY A 244 6.71 11.14 -12.25
C GLY A 244 5.45 11.70 -11.60
N VAL A 245 4.69 12.56 -12.30
CA VAL A 245 3.46 13.17 -11.79
C VAL A 245 2.29 12.87 -12.71
N ASN A 246 1.22 12.31 -12.14
CA ASN A 246 0.03 11.94 -12.88
C ASN A 246 -0.79 13.19 -13.25
N TYR A 247 -1.16 13.33 -14.53
CA TYR A 247 -2.05 14.40 -14.95
C TYR A 247 -3.49 13.95 -15.21
N ASN A 248 -3.74 12.65 -15.22
CA ASN A 248 -5.04 12.05 -15.54
C ASN A 248 -5.40 10.93 -14.54
N GLY A 249 -6.65 10.43 -14.62
CA GLY A 249 -7.14 9.33 -13.78
C GLY A 249 -7.42 9.73 -12.32
N ASN A 250 -7.79 8.75 -11.49
CA ASN A 250 -8.08 8.94 -10.06
C ASN A 250 -6.81 9.33 -9.26
N GLY A 251 -5.65 8.98 -9.78
CA GLY A 251 -4.34 9.32 -9.22
C GLY A 251 -3.81 10.70 -9.64
N MET A 252 -4.63 11.56 -10.25
CA MET A 252 -4.24 12.91 -10.71
C MET A 252 -3.57 13.72 -9.59
N VAL A 253 -2.50 14.46 -9.94
CA VAL A 253 -1.61 15.21 -9.03
C VAL A 253 -0.70 14.33 -8.16
N ILE A 254 -1.00 13.04 -8.01
CA ILE A 254 -0.10 12.14 -7.28
C ILE A 254 1.19 11.96 -8.07
N GLY A 255 2.31 12.13 -7.39
CA GLY A 255 3.64 11.90 -7.95
C GLY A 255 4.39 10.80 -7.23
N PHE A 256 5.31 10.15 -7.96
CA PHE A 256 6.24 9.16 -7.41
C PHE A 256 7.65 9.43 -7.90
N TYR A 257 8.62 9.31 -7.00
CA TYR A 257 10.03 9.40 -7.33
C TYR A 257 10.57 8.06 -7.83
N HIS A 258 11.28 8.08 -8.95
CA HIS A 258 11.85 6.91 -9.59
C HIS A 258 13.37 7.02 -9.69
N PRO A 259 14.12 6.34 -8.79
CA PRO A 259 15.60 6.35 -8.83
C PRO A 259 16.20 5.46 -9.92
N TYR A 260 15.40 4.60 -10.53
CA TYR A 260 15.78 3.56 -11.50
C TYR A 260 15.30 3.92 -12.92
N GLU A 261 15.90 3.29 -13.93
CA GLU A 261 15.44 3.44 -15.32
C GLU A 261 14.04 2.89 -15.49
N CYS A 262 13.14 3.73 -15.99
CA CYS A 262 11.76 3.38 -16.29
C CYS A 262 11.26 4.19 -17.49
N ILE A 263 10.15 3.76 -18.08
CA ILE A 263 9.45 4.50 -19.13
C ILE A 263 8.07 4.93 -18.62
N PHE A 264 7.54 6.02 -19.15
CA PHE A 264 6.35 6.68 -18.65
C PHE A 264 5.23 6.70 -19.68
N SER A 265 4.01 6.42 -19.22
CA SER A 265 2.77 6.58 -20.00
C SER A 265 2.55 8.06 -20.35
N ASP A 266 1.82 8.30 -21.42
CA ASP A 266 1.37 9.64 -21.82
C ASP A 266 0.55 10.36 -20.74
N ASP A 267 -0.06 9.63 -19.79
CA ASP A 267 -0.82 10.16 -18.65
C ASP A 267 0.07 10.58 -17.45
N VAL A 268 1.39 10.44 -17.57
CA VAL A 268 2.36 10.83 -16.54
C VAL A 268 3.36 11.83 -17.14
N LYS A 269 3.65 12.90 -16.40
CA LYS A 269 4.69 13.87 -16.74
C LYS A 269 5.92 13.63 -15.88
N ARG A 270 7.11 13.84 -16.48
CA ARG A 270 8.41 13.69 -15.83
C ARG A 270 8.91 15.07 -15.43
N PHE A 271 9.24 15.24 -14.15
CA PHE A 271 9.66 16.52 -13.59
C PHE A 271 11.13 16.45 -13.18
N HIS A 272 11.94 17.31 -13.78
CA HIS A 272 13.35 17.56 -13.43
C HIS A 272 13.51 18.97 -12.91
N LEU A 273 14.37 19.17 -11.90
CA LEU A 273 14.64 20.50 -11.36
C LEU A 273 15.39 21.37 -12.38
N LYS A 274 14.95 22.60 -12.63
CA LYS A 274 15.59 23.52 -13.59
C LYS A 274 16.88 24.13 -13.09
N HIS A 275 16.92 24.46 -11.80
CA HIS A 275 17.97 25.29 -11.20
C HIS A 275 18.74 24.57 -10.10
N HIS A 276 18.59 23.26 -10.04
CA HIS A 276 19.25 22.40 -9.07
C HIS A 276 19.39 20.99 -9.65
N GLU A 277 20.40 20.23 -9.24
CA GLU A 277 20.49 18.82 -9.60
C GLU A 277 19.34 18.03 -9.02
N ASP A 278 18.86 17.03 -9.76
CA ASP A 278 17.80 16.13 -9.28
C ASP A 278 18.31 15.35 -8.06
N ASN A 279 17.77 15.71 -6.92
CA ASN A 279 18.08 15.13 -5.63
C ASN A 279 16.86 14.39 -5.10
N ALA A 280 17.02 13.13 -4.75
CA ALA A 280 15.94 12.28 -4.26
C ALA A 280 15.13 12.91 -3.10
N PHE A 281 15.82 13.55 -2.17
CA PHE A 281 15.21 14.13 -0.98
C PHE A 281 14.45 15.42 -1.29
N VAL A 282 15.00 16.25 -2.17
CA VAL A 282 14.35 17.46 -2.69
C VAL A 282 13.10 17.06 -3.48
N LEU A 283 13.21 16.11 -4.40
CA LEU A 283 12.07 15.64 -5.21
C LEU A 283 10.96 15.01 -4.33
N LEU A 284 11.32 14.30 -3.26
CA LEU A 284 10.35 13.77 -2.29
C LEU A 284 9.66 14.89 -1.49
N PHE A 285 10.36 15.97 -1.14
CA PHE A 285 9.76 17.15 -0.52
C PHE A 285 8.77 17.83 -1.48
N MET A 286 9.23 18.11 -2.71
CA MET A 286 8.45 18.74 -3.77
C MET A 286 7.20 17.94 -4.13
N LYS A 287 7.29 16.59 -4.16
CA LYS A 287 6.15 15.69 -4.32
C LYS A 287 5.01 16.04 -3.37
N VAL A 288 5.32 16.30 -2.09
CA VAL A 288 4.31 16.63 -1.08
C VAL A 288 3.73 18.01 -1.34
N ALA A 289 4.54 19.01 -1.69
CA ALA A 289 4.08 20.34 -2.04
C ALA A 289 3.13 20.34 -3.26
N ILE A 290 3.44 19.53 -4.27
CA ILE A 290 2.57 19.33 -5.45
C ILE A 290 1.28 18.62 -5.05
N LEU A 291 1.35 17.57 -4.24
CA LEU A 291 0.19 16.78 -3.80
C LEU A 291 -0.85 17.62 -3.04
N GLN A 292 -0.43 18.64 -2.30
CA GLN A 292 -1.35 19.57 -1.60
C GLN A 292 -2.29 20.32 -2.56
N GLN A 293 -1.97 20.36 -3.87
CA GLN A 293 -2.82 20.96 -4.87
C GLN A 293 -3.95 20.03 -5.37
N LYS A 294 -3.98 18.77 -4.91
CA LYS A 294 -4.88 17.73 -5.43
C LYS A 294 -6.37 18.13 -5.37
N SER A 295 -6.80 18.82 -4.32
CA SER A 295 -8.20 19.24 -4.14
C SER A 295 -8.70 20.21 -5.21
N LYS A 296 -7.79 20.87 -5.94
CA LYS A 296 -8.13 21.81 -7.03
C LYS A 296 -8.49 21.09 -8.34
N PHE A 297 -8.13 19.82 -8.48
CA PHE A 297 -8.21 19.07 -9.73
C PHE A 297 -9.12 17.86 -9.61
N GLY A 298 -9.79 17.53 -10.70
CA GLY A 298 -10.74 16.44 -10.80
C GLY A 298 -11.06 16.09 -12.26
N TYR A 299 -12.01 15.19 -12.47
CA TYR A 299 -12.34 14.70 -13.82
C TYR A 299 -12.70 15.82 -14.80
N LEU A 300 -13.45 16.83 -14.36
CA LEU A 300 -13.85 17.98 -15.18
C LEU A 300 -12.76 19.08 -15.26
N TYR A 301 -11.77 19.04 -14.40
CA TYR A 301 -10.69 20.02 -14.36
C TYR A 301 -9.35 19.31 -14.17
N LYS A 302 -8.87 18.68 -15.26
CA LYS A 302 -7.66 17.86 -15.26
C LYS A 302 -6.39 18.68 -15.01
N PHE A 303 -5.43 18.05 -14.38
CA PHE A 303 -4.07 18.60 -14.14
C PHE A 303 -3.20 18.48 -15.40
N ASN A 304 -3.63 19.03 -16.53
CA ASN A 304 -2.91 19.00 -17.80
C ASN A 304 -1.61 19.83 -17.75
N ALA A 305 -0.76 19.71 -18.77
CA ALA A 305 0.56 20.34 -18.80
C ALA A 305 0.51 21.87 -18.58
N GLU A 306 -0.45 22.57 -19.19
CA GLU A 306 -0.62 24.01 -19.03
C GLU A 306 -1.00 24.37 -17.59
N ARG A 307 -1.95 23.66 -17.00
CA ARG A 307 -2.36 23.88 -15.60
C ARG A 307 -1.29 23.49 -14.63
N MET A 308 -0.52 22.42 -14.90
CA MET A 308 0.68 22.07 -14.14
C MET A 308 1.65 23.24 -14.10
N ALA A 309 2.02 23.75 -15.27
CA ALA A 309 2.96 24.84 -15.42
C ALA A 309 2.53 26.09 -14.62
N ASN A 310 1.24 26.43 -14.69
CA ASN A 310 0.64 27.61 -14.05
C ASN A 310 0.20 27.38 -12.59
N THR A 311 0.36 26.18 -12.03
CA THR A 311 0.03 25.91 -10.64
C THR A 311 1.14 26.41 -9.72
N ARG A 312 0.75 27.14 -8.67
CA ARG A 312 1.67 27.59 -7.62
C ARG A 312 1.75 26.56 -6.50
N ILE A 313 2.98 26.27 -6.09
CA ILE A 313 3.29 25.48 -4.89
C ILE A 313 4.03 26.37 -3.90
N MET A 314 3.80 26.15 -2.61
CA MET A 314 4.52 26.83 -1.55
C MET A 314 5.81 26.09 -1.25
N LEU A 315 6.94 26.82 -1.26
CA LEU A 315 8.25 26.27 -0.93
C LEU A 315 8.94 27.12 0.15
N PRO A 316 9.75 26.49 1.03
CA PRO A 316 10.59 27.23 1.96
C PRO A 316 11.67 27.98 1.17
N VAL A 317 11.99 29.19 1.63
CA VAL A 317 12.94 30.07 0.96
C VAL A 317 14.08 30.48 1.87
N THR A 318 15.20 30.77 1.25
CA THR A 318 16.36 31.45 1.84
C THR A 318 16.06 32.93 2.07
N ASP A 319 16.97 33.65 2.69
CA ASP A 319 16.80 35.09 2.98
C ASP A 319 16.64 35.95 1.71
N ASP A 320 17.22 35.53 0.60
CA ASP A 320 17.11 36.18 -0.70
C ASP A 320 15.85 35.83 -1.50
N GLY A 321 14.95 34.98 -0.92
CA GLY A 321 13.68 34.61 -1.54
C GLY A 321 13.78 33.50 -2.58
N THR A 322 14.93 32.82 -2.73
CA THR A 322 15.06 31.64 -3.59
C THR A 322 14.66 30.35 -2.86
N PRO A 323 14.22 29.29 -3.55
CA PRO A 323 13.88 28.01 -2.91
C PRO A 323 15.07 27.43 -2.12
N ASP A 324 14.85 27.12 -0.86
CA ASP A 324 15.89 26.55 0.01
C ASP A 324 16.00 25.01 -0.19
N TYR A 325 16.68 24.62 -1.25
CA TYR A 325 16.91 23.20 -1.57
C TYR A 325 17.70 22.46 -0.48
N LYS A 326 18.61 23.16 0.22
CA LYS A 326 19.39 22.56 1.31
C LYS A 326 18.52 22.20 2.49
N TYR A 327 17.62 23.10 2.86
CA TYR A 327 16.63 22.84 3.89
C TYR A 327 15.74 21.66 3.50
N MET A 328 15.16 21.64 2.29
CA MET A 328 14.29 20.58 1.80
C MET A 328 14.98 19.20 1.85
N GLU A 329 16.23 19.16 1.40
CA GLU A 329 17.05 17.95 1.44
C GLU A 329 17.25 17.46 2.87
N GLN A 330 17.74 18.32 3.76
CA GLN A 330 18.06 17.94 5.13
C GLN A 330 16.81 17.59 5.94
N TYR A 331 15.73 18.35 5.76
CA TYR A 331 14.43 18.04 6.40
C TYR A 331 13.93 16.64 6.01
N THR A 332 13.98 16.31 4.72
CA THR A 332 13.54 15.01 4.22
C THR A 332 14.43 13.87 4.72
N LYS A 333 15.76 14.05 4.71
CA LYS A 333 16.72 13.09 5.30
C LYS A 333 16.40 12.82 6.77
N ASN A 334 16.19 13.86 7.54
CA ASN A 334 15.87 13.79 8.97
C ASN A 334 14.54 13.03 9.21
N LEU A 335 13.52 13.30 8.38
CA LEU A 335 12.24 12.63 8.46
C LEU A 335 12.37 11.12 8.20
N ILE A 336 13.07 10.74 7.14
CA ILE A 336 13.31 9.33 6.77
C ILE A 336 14.14 8.63 7.87
N LEU A 337 15.20 9.27 8.33
CA LEU A 337 16.06 8.73 9.41
C LEU A 337 15.26 8.48 10.69
N ARG A 338 14.42 9.45 11.09
CA ARG A 338 13.53 9.30 12.24
C ARG A 338 12.58 8.13 12.07
N LYS A 339 11.99 7.95 10.88
CA LYS A 339 11.05 6.84 10.62
C LYS A 339 11.73 5.47 10.66
N TYR A 340 12.93 5.33 10.10
CA TYR A 340 13.70 4.09 10.23
C TYR A 340 14.02 3.77 11.69
N LYS A 341 14.54 4.75 12.45
CA LYS A 341 14.87 4.56 13.87
C LYS A 341 13.64 4.20 14.71
N GLN A 342 12.50 4.89 14.50
CA GLN A 342 11.25 4.59 15.20
C GLN A 342 10.76 3.18 14.94
N TYR A 343 10.81 2.72 13.69
CA TYR A 343 10.34 1.39 13.36
C TYR A 343 11.28 0.29 13.85
N LEU A 344 12.60 0.49 13.79
CA LEU A 344 13.57 -0.44 14.38
C LEU A 344 13.36 -0.57 15.89
N ALA A 345 13.19 0.55 16.61
CA ALA A 345 12.89 0.53 18.04
C ALA A 345 11.58 -0.19 18.38
N TYR A 346 10.55 0.00 17.54
CA TYR A 346 9.29 -0.75 17.67
C TYR A 346 9.51 -2.26 17.49
N LEU A 347 10.27 -2.70 16.49
CA LEU A 347 10.56 -4.11 16.27
C LEU A 347 11.32 -4.72 17.46
N ASP A 348 12.32 -4.01 17.97
CA ASP A 348 13.09 -4.45 19.14
C ASP A 348 12.24 -4.55 20.41
N SER A 349 11.27 -3.65 20.59
CA SER A 349 10.33 -3.72 21.71
C SER A 349 9.42 -4.94 21.63
N LYS A 350 8.99 -5.31 20.42
CA LYS A 350 8.14 -6.50 20.21
C LYS A 350 8.91 -7.82 20.42
N GLU A 351 10.19 -7.87 20.06
CA GLU A 351 11.04 -9.04 20.30
C GLU A 351 11.29 -9.27 21.79
N LYS A 352 11.39 -8.21 22.60
CA LYS A 352 11.59 -8.30 24.05
C LYS A 352 10.34 -8.75 24.81
N VAL A 353 9.14 -8.52 24.25
CA VAL A 353 7.86 -8.89 24.89
C VAL A 353 7.42 -10.32 24.51
N ALA A 354 7.98 -10.91 23.45
CA ALA A 354 7.70 -12.30 23.10
C ALA A 354 8.25 -13.21 24.21
N PRO A 355 7.44 -14.12 24.81
CA PRO A 355 7.93 -15.06 25.81
C PRO A 355 9.06 -15.89 25.18
N SER A 356 10.17 -16.07 25.90
CA SER A 356 11.21 -17.04 25.54
C SER A 356 10.54 -18.39 25.31
N PRO A 357 10.90 -19.13 24.25
CA PRO A 357 10.47 -20.52 24.15
C PRO A 357 10.87 -21.22 25.43
N ALA A 358 9.92 -21.83 26.13
CA ALA A 358 10.21 -22.71 27.26
C ALA A 358 11.19 -23.76 26.74
N ASN A 359 12.34 -23.82 27.35
CA ASN A 359 13.27 -24.95 27.19
C ASN A 359 12.58 -26.17 27.81
N ASP A 360 12.03 -27.03 26.98
CA ASP A 360 11.75 -28.42 27.30
C ASP A 360 12.66 -29.30 26.47
#